data_c615d3b08321d111e730b4c14ee6e682
#
_entry.id   c615d3b08321d111e730b4c14ee6e682
#
_cell.length_a   1.000
_cell.length_b   1.000
_cell.length_c   1.000
_cell.angle_alpha   90.00
_cell.angle_beta   90.00
_cell.angle_gamma   90.00
#
_symmetry.space_group_name_H-M   'P 1'
#
loop_
_entity.id
_entity.type
_entity.pdbx_description
1 polymer ?
#
loop_
_entity_poly.entity_id
_entity_poly.type
_entity_poly.pdbx_seq_one_letter_code
_entity_poly.pdbx_strand_id
1 'polypeptide(L)'
;MKKMDVLKASLCWLVLLLSCVTARADEKSDYLKLAQQVREEVWNDTPADFKKREVPEKYKNESAVILSYYREVSTDYSRKATSELLLNFRLTRQIDCSDMERMLIQINDKKALKDYSEFSFRTKTKKWFAGYQTKTKTIVGIRVLKKNGSVQVVSLDDYVDVKEGAKDKDLSQKIAVPNLEIGDCLDVFTYDQIGTQEQQLDPFMFFLRQDEPMLYGKVHCVLDQSLATVYRSMNGAPDFTQTTDKNKNVVLDLTVNQPVDAEPSVWYNSSLQSPCILMYVTPTKSKTIVIEKAMRKKGVRANPDVEPILQDDWKLMGMSIKKGGYSPLSVMDFKEVRNLYKDLKEASLSAEEKADRLYSILYVDSRTDQRNLNTLANYVRKLGCDVEMGITTPLGAPSIDQVINYNENAWFFRLKDTGKYYFMGTYPKVASEMPYQFQGRKAYMQDGKQLITLPESKAEDNKSVVSIKAQLTGTTLNINRKVDYSGEQKLFGQSVCASATSYFGPEHLTAYWQYLKYDEEGPYAIFSKKDQANLKSRYDEYLAKERPEQFKAEVTDFHDSEPTKMGDFGIDCVGIRKDSADLIYHVSYDMDGLVKRAGRNLLVSVGKLISNCSKLILQI
;
A
#
# COMPACT_ATOMS: atom_id res chain seq x y z
N MET A 1 13.62 55.68 12.17
CA MET A 1 14.08 54.28 12.24
C MET A 1 13.04 53.24 11.87
N LYS A 2 11.79 53.23 12.36
CA LYS A 2 10.80 52.18 12.08
C LYS A 2 10.34 52.00 10.61
N LYS A 3 10.37 53.01 9.75
CA LYS A 3 9.96 52.89 8.33
C LYS A 3 11.00 52.20 7.43
N MET A 4 12.27 52.27 7.78
CA MET A 4 13.36 51.68 7.00
C MET A 4 13.49 50.18 7.24
N ASP A 5 13.10 49.69 8.43
CA ASP A 5 13.12 48.27 8.77
C ASP A 5 11.98 47.50 8.11
N VAL A 6 10.81 48.13 7.96
CA VAL A 6 9.65 47.54 7.23
C VAL A 6 9.96 47.43 5.74
N LEU A 7 10.63 48.41 5.15
CA LEU A 7 11.01 48.37 3.73
C LEU A 7 12.05 47.28 3.45
N LYS A 8 13.02 47.07 4.36
CA LYS A 8 14.02 45.99 4.26
C LYS A 8 13.38 44.61 4.41
N ALA A 9 12.44 44.45 5.35
CA ALA A 9 11.70 43.20 5.52
C ALA A 9 10.85 42.87 4.29
N SER A 10 10.14 43.86 3.72
CA SER A 10 9.35 43.68 2.49
C SER A 10 10.25 43.37 1.29
N LEU A 11 11.43 43.94 1.17
CA LEU A 11 12.38 43.65 0.10
C LEU A 11 12.97 42.23 0.24
N CYS A 12 13.28 41.79 1.46
CA CYS A 12 13.70 40.40 1.73
C CYS A 12 12.60 39.38 1.40
N TRP A 13 11.35 39.69 1.71
CA TRP A 13 10.21 38.84 1.34
C TRP A 13 9.98 38.79 -0.18
N LEU A 14 10.17 39.93 -0.88
CA LEU A 14 10.04 39.99 -2.34
C LEU A 14 11.17 39.22 -3.02
N VAL A 15 12.40 39.29 -2.54
CA VAL A 15 13.55 38.54 -3.03
C VAL A 15 13.37 37.03 -2.76
N LEU A 16 12.85 36.65 -1.59
CA LEU A 16 12.51 35.25 -1.27
C LEU A 16 11.39 34.72 -2.17
N LEU A 17 10.34 35.49 -2.44
CA LEU A 17 9.27 35.14 -3.34
C LEU A 17 9.76 35.03 -4.81
N LEU A 18 10.57 35.95 -5.28
CA LEU A 18 11.19 35.89 -6.60
C LEU A 18 12.15 34.69 -6.73
N SER A 19 12.95 34.38 -5.71
CA SER A 19 13.83 33.20 -5.74
C SER A 19 13.05 31.88 -5.72
N CYS A 20 11.89 31.82 -5.06
CA CYS A 20 11.01 30.63 -5.11
C CYS A 20 10.34 30.46 -6.46
N VAL A 21 9.99 31.55 -7.16
CA VAL A 21 9.37 31.47 -8.51
C VAL A 21 10.42 31.09 -9.56
N THR A 22 11.63 31.65 -9.49
CA THR A 22 12.73 31.28 -10.40
C THR A 22 13.18 29.84 -10.18
N ALA A 23 13.27 29.36 -8.93
CA ALA A 23 13.63 27.99 -8.63
C ALA A 23 12.59 26.96 -9.15
N ARG A 24 11.29 27.30 -9.12
CA ARG A 24 10.24 26.45 -9.72
C ARG A 24 10.26 26.47 -11.26
N ALA A 25 10.55 27.60 -11.87
CA ALA A 25 10.66 27.72 -13.32
C ALA A 25 11.87 26.94 -13.85
N ASP A 26 13.02 27.00 -13.17
CA ASP A 26 14.21 26.21 -13.49
C ASP A 26 13.93 24.70 -13.34
N GLU A 27 13.22 24.29 -12.29
CA GLU A 27 12.94 22.88 -12.03
C GLU A 27 12.01 22.26 -13.10
N LYS A 28 11.03 23.02 -13.60
CA LYS A 28 10.16 22.58 -14.71
C LYS A 28 10.94 22.53 -16.03
N SER A 29 11.77 23.51 -16.33
CA SER A 29 12.62 23.53 -17.50
C SER A 29 13.60 22.34 -17.53
N ASP A 30 14.24 22.04 -16.40
CA ASP A 30 15.15 20.90 -16.27
C ASP A 30 14.44 19.55 -16.41
N TYR A 31 13.22 19.45 -15.90
CA TYR A 31 12.40 18.24 -16.12
C TYR A 31 12.04 18.05 -17.59
N LEU A 32 11.61 19.09 -18.29
CA LEU A 32 11.24 19.01 -19.71
C LEU A 32 12.44 18.67 -20.60
N LYS A 33 13.62 19.25 -20.32
CA LYS A 33 14.87 18.89 -21.02
C LYS A 33 15.24 17.43 -20.82
N LEU A 34 15.17 16.94 -19.56
CA LEU A 34 15.42 15.54 -19.25
C LEU A 34 14.40 14.63 -19.94
N ALA A 35 13.12 15.00 -19.92
CA ALA A 35 12.06 14.21 -20.56
C ALA A 35 12.27 14.14 -22.08
N GLN A 36 12.66 15.22 -22.71
CA GLN A 36 12.98 15.21 -24.15
C GLN A 36 14.19 14.33 -24.45
N GLN A 37 15.28 14.48 -23.71
CA GLN A 37 16.49 13.67 -23.86
C GLN A 37 16.20 12.17 -23.71
N VAL A 38 15.51 11.77 -22.63
CA VAL A 38 15.16 10.37 -22.39
C VAL A 38 14.28 9.80 -23.50
N ARG A 39 13.30 10.57 -23.99
CA ARG A 39 12.43 10.15 -25.09
C ARG A 39 13.22 9.92 -26.39
N GLU A 40 14.15 10.81 -26.72
CA GLU A 40 15.03 10.66 -27.87
C GLU A 40 15.93 9.43 -27.72
N GLU A 41 16.56 9.23 -26.58
CA GLU A 41 17.41 8.06 -26.28
C GLU A 41 16.63 6.75 -26.41
N VAL A 42 15.51 6.60 -25.71
CA VAL A 42 14.69 5.37 -25.72
C VAL A 42 14.18 5.00 -27.10
N TRP A 43 13.82 6.00 -27.94
CA TRP A 43 13.31 5.71 -29.28
C TRP A 43 14.40 5.51 -30.32
N ASN A 44 15.58 6.13 -30.17
CA ASN A 44 16.72 5.94 -31.06
C ASN A 44 17.47 4.64 -30.77
N ASP A 45 17.62 4.27 -29.49
CA ASP A 45 18.28 3.04 -29.07
C ASP A 45 17.31 1.86 -28.90
N THR A 46 16.30 1.80 -29.77
CA THR A 46 15.31 0.71 -29.73
C THR A 46 15.98 -0.64 -29.96
N PRO A 47 15.87 -1.61 -29.03
CA PRO A 47 16.41 -2.94 -29.21
C PRO A 47 15.88 -3.62 -30.46
N ALA A 48 16.73 -4.34 -31.20
CA ALA A 48 16.34 -4.99 -32.47
C ALA A 48 15.17 -5.98 -32.31
N ASP A 49 15.04 -6.55 -31.12
CA ASP A 49 13.94 -7.46 -30.77
C ASP A 49 12.64 -6.76 -30.41
N PHE A 50 12.67 -5.46 -30.12
CA PHE A 50 11.49 -4.64 -29.85
C PHE A 50 10.86 -4.18 -31.16
N LYS A 51 9.96 -4.97 -31.70
CA LYS A 51 9.38 -4.77 -33.05
C LYS A 51 7.93 -5.24 -33.11
N LYS A 52 7.23 -4.80 -34.15
CA LYS A 52 5.91 -5.34 -34.49
C LYS A 52 6.03 -6.83 -34.79
N ARG A 53 5.04 -7.60 -34.34
CA ARG A 53 4.87 -9.05 -34.59
C ARG A 53 3.49 -9.28 -35.14
N GLU A 54 3.33 -10.33 -35.94
CA GLU A 54 2.03 -10.79 -36.38
C GLU A 54 1.28 -11.39 -35.19
N VAL A 55 0.01 -10.97 -35.01
CA VAL A 55 -0.84 -11.47 -33.93
C VAL A 55 -1.35 -12.87 -34.32
N PRO A 56 -1.04 -13.91 -33.56
CA PRO A 56 -1.56 -15.25 -33.77
C PRO A 56 -3.09 -15.28 -33.78
N GLU A 57 -3.69 -16.23 -34.50
CA GLU A 57 -5.14 -16.39 -34.63
C GLU A 57 -5.84 -16.43 -33.26
N LYS A 58 -5.20 -17.12 -32.30
CA LYS A 58 -5.68 -17.23 -30.91
C LYS A 58 -6.01 -15.89 -30.25
N TYR A 59 -5.27 -14.82 -30.59
CA TYR A 59 -5.38 -13.52 -29.93
C TYR A 59 -6.02 -12.43 -30.81
N LYS A 60 -6.53 -12.77 -31.98
CA LYS A 60 -7.16 -11.80 -32.89
C LYS A 60 -8.43 -11.15 -32.33
N ASN A 61 -9.10 -11.85 -31.39
CA ASN A 61 -10.33 -11.37 -30.75
C ASN A 61 -10.06 -10.67 -29.39
N GLU A 62 -8.80 -10.57 -28.96
CA GLU A 62 -8.46 -9.84 -27.75
C GLU A 62 -8.55 -8.33 -27.99
N SER A 63 -8.99 -7.59 -26.97
CA SER A 63 -9.15 -6.12 -27.05
C SER A 63 -7.85 -5.41 -27.39
N ALA A 64 -6.75 -5.86 -26.80
CA ALA A 64 -5.39 -5.42 -27.12
C ALA A 64 -4.41 -6.59 -27.05
N VAL A 65 -3.24 -6.44 -27.69
CA VAL A 65 -2.16 -7.43 -27.64
C VAL A 65 -0.82 -6.72 -27.52
N ILE A 66 -0.01 -7.10 -26.54
CA ILE A 66 1.35 -6.62 -26.39
C ILE A 66 2.25 -7.37 -27.38
N LEU A 67 2.64 -6.67 -28.45
CA LEU A 67 3.50 -7.23 -29.49
C LEU A 67 4.94 -7.41 -29.00
N SER A 68 5.42 -6.47 -28.17
CA SER A 68 6.75 -6.50 -27.54
C SER A 68 6.70 -5.79 -26.21
N TYR A 69 7.30 -6.42 -25.20
CA TYR A 69 7.56 -5.87 -23.89
C TYR A 69 9.07 -5.79 -23.67
N TYR A 70 9.56 -4.71 -23.11
CA TYR A 70 10.97 -4.55 -22.75
C TYR A 70 11.09 -3.80 -21.44
N ARG A 71 11.82 -4.37 -20.48
CA ARG A 71 12.17 -3.68 -19.23
C ARG A 71 13.67 -3.68 -19.05
N GLU A 72 14.21 -2.50 -18.73
CA GLU A 72 15.63 -2.30 -18.50
C GLU A 72 15.86 -1.66 -17.14
N VAL A 73 16.73 -2.25 -16.34
CA VAL A 73 17.17 -1.71 -15.04
C VAL A 73 18.67 -1.50 -15.08
N SER A 74 19.13 -0.28 -14.81
CA SER A 74 20.56 0.01 -14.71
C SER A 74 20.89 0.68 -13.38
N THR A 75 22.01 0.32 -12.76
CA THR A 75 22.44 0.89 -11.49
C THR A 75 23.89 1.35 -11.53
N ASP A 76 24.18 2.50 -10.90
CA ASP A 76 25.51 3.00 -10.59
C ASP A 76 25.61 3.28 -9.08
N TYR A 77 26.76 2.95 -8.48
CA TYR A 77 26.96 3.12 -7.05
C TYR A 77 28.20 3.97 -6.76
N SER A 78 27.97 5.19 -6.40
CA SER A 78 29.01 6.18 -6.24
C SER A 78 28.95 6.92 -4.90
N ARG A 79 30.01 7.68 -4.58
CA ARG A 79 30.02 8.61 -3.46
C ARG A 79 29.71 10.00 -3.98
N LYS A 80 28.68 10.62 -3.43
CA LYS A 80 28.28 12.00 -3.76
C LYS A 80 28.39 12.91 -2.55
N ALA A 81 28.84 14.14 -2.78
CA ALA A 81 28.78 15.19 -1.77
C ALA A 81 27.34 15.74 -1.73
N THR A 82 26.71 15.69 -0.57
CA THR A 82 25.40 16.29 -0.33
C THR A 82 25.54 17.43 0.67
N SER A 83 24.96 18.60 0.36
CA SER A 83 24.86 19.72 1.28
C SER A 83 23.45 19.76 1.87
N GLU A 84 23.33 19.63 3.18
CA GLU A 84 22.02 19.74 3.87
C GLU A 84 21.67 21.17 4.31
N LEU A 85 22.63 22.03 4.41
CA LEU A 85 22.56 23.50 4.63
C LEU A 85 23.92 24.07 4.23
N LEU A 86 23.97 25.31 3.83
CA LEU A 86 25.13 26.03 3.27
C LEU A 86 26.51 25.80 3.97
N LEU A 87 26.59 25.02 5.03
CA LEU A 87 27.80 24.80 5.85
C LEU A 87 28.13 23.32 6.16
N ASN A 88 27.29 22.34 5.82
CA ASN A 88 27.58 20.91 6.09
C ASN A 88 27.65 20.10 4.81
N PHE A 89 28.85 19.86 4.33
CA PHE A 89 29.10 18.88 3.26
C PHE A 89 29.22 17.48 3.86
N ARG A 90 28.34 16.57 3.45
CA ARG A 90 28.37 15.17 3.83
C ARG A 90 28.65 14.31 2.61
N LEU A 91 29.66 13.44 2.70
CA LEU A 91 29.89 12.42 1.69
C LEU A 91 28.97 11.23 1.99
N THR A 92 27.99 11.01 1.14
CA THR A 92 27.06 9.87 1.19
C THR A 92 27.32 8.91 0.04
N ARG A 93 27.01 7.64 0.28
CA ARG A 93 26.94 6.67 -0.81
C ARG A 93 25.55 6.73 -1.40
N GLN A 94 25.48 6.74 -2.72
CA GLN A 94 24.23 6.85 -3.46
C GLN A 94 24.16 5.75 -4.52
N ILE A 95 23.01 5.12 -4.64
CA ILE A 95 22.65 4.31 -5.80
C ILE A 95 21.85 5.22 -6.73
N ASP A 96 22.36 5.40 -7.94
CA ASP A 96 21.60 5.98 -9.04
C ASP A 96 21.08 4.81 -9.88
N CYS A 97 19.78 4.78 -10.10
CA CYS A 97 19.11 3.71 -10.83
C CYS A 97 18.21 4.30 -11.92
N SER A 98 18.21 3.67 -13.08
CA SER A 98 17.18 3.84 -14.09
C SER A 98 16.36 2.56 -14.21
N ASP A 99 15.04 2.68 -14.22
CA ASP A 99 14.10 1.59 -14.48
C ASP A 99 13.19 2.03 -15.63
N MET A 100 13.33 1.39 -16.77
CA MET A 100 12.56 1.69 -17.97
C MET A 100 11.70 0.49 -18.34
N GLU A 101 10.40 0.72 -18.47
CA GLU A 101 9.42 -0.26 -18.91
C GLU A 101 8.76 0.25 -20.20
N ARG A 102 8.78 -0.55 -21.26
CA ARG A 102 8.28 -0.17 -22.60
C ARG A 102 7.44 -1.26 -23.21
N MET A 103 6.31 -0.87 -23.77
CA MET A 103 5.36 -1.77 -24.43
C MET A 103 4.99 -1.27 -25.81
N LEU A 104 4.91 -2.20 -26.76
CA LEU A 104 4.31 -2.00 -28.07
C LEU A 104 2.99 -2.74 -28.11
N ILE A 105 1.87 -2.02 -28.08
CA ILE A 105 0.52 -2.55 -27.89
C ILE A 105 -0.29 -2.33 -29.17
N GLN A 106 -0.92 -3.37 -29.70
CA GLN A 106 -1.87 -3.24 -30.79
C GLN A 106 -3.29 -3.08 -30.23
N ILE A 107 -4.00 -2.06 -30.71
CA ILE A 107 -5.36 -1.71 -30.30
C ILE A 107 -6.36 -2.38 -31.25
N ASN A 108 -7.18 -3.28 -30.79
CA ASN A 108 -8.05 -4.10 -31.64
C ASN A 108 -9.52 -3.71 -31.60
N ASP A 109 -9.99 -3.09 -30.52
CA ASP A 109 -11.40 -2.74 -30.36
C ASP A 109 -11.64 -1.41 -29.61
N LYS A 110 -12.93 -1.08 -29.37
CA LYS A 110 -13.34 0.14 -28.66
C LYS A 110 -13.01 0.12 -27.17
N LYS A 111 -12.93 -1.07 -26.55
CA LYS A 111 -12.57 -1.20 -25.14
C LYS A 111 -11.11 -0.79 -24.97
N ALA A 112 -10.20 -1.41 -25.70
CA ALA A 112 -8.78 -1.05 -25.69
C ALA A 112 -8.56 0.42 -26.08
N LEU A 113 -9.29 0.93 -27.08
CA LEU A 113 -9.23 2.35 -27.45
C LEU A 113 -9.54 3.26 -26.26
N LYS A 114 -10.55 2.92 -25.45
CA LYS A 114 -10.91 3.67 -24.25
C LYS A 114 -9.84 3.52 -23.18
N ASP A 115 -9.39 2.30 -22.91
CA ASP A 115 -8.46 1.98 -21.81
C ASP A 115 -7.07 2.63 -22.04
N TYR A 116 -6.63 2.75 -23.30
CA TYR A 116 -5.35 3.35 -23.68
C TYR A 116 -5.43 4.79 -24.21
N SER A 117 -6.59 5.45 -24.08
CA SER A 117 -6.76 6.85 -24.53
C SER A 117 -6.19 7.89 -23.57
N GLU A 118 -5.93 7.53 -22.32
CA GLU A 118 -5.41 8.43 -21.29
C GLU A 118 -4.46 7.68 -20.35
N PHE A 119 -3.36 8.33 -20.00
CA PHE A 119 -2.41 7.85 -18.99
C PHE A 119 -2.28 8.85 -17.85
N SER A 120 -2.13 8.34 -16.62
CA SER A 120 -1.89 9.17 -15.42
C SER A 120 -0.64 8.69 -14.70
N PHE A 121 0.24 9.62 -14.30
CA PHE A 121 1.46 9.28 -13.59
C PHE A 121 1.94 10.43 -12.71
N ARG A 122 2.79 10.11 -11.71
CA ARG A 122 3.44 11.10 -10.84
C ARG A 122 4.81 11.44 -11.41
N THR A 123 5.10 12.72 -11.63
CA THR A 123 6.37 13.17 -12.21
C THR A 123 7.54 13.10 -11.25
N LYS A 124 7.27 13.22 -9.95
CA LYS A 124 8.31 13.24 -8.92
C LYS A 124 7.81 12.65 -7.62
N THR A 125 8.65 11.86 -6.97
CA THR A 125 8.43 11.43 -5.59
C THR A 125 9.67 11.67 -4.75
N LYS A 126 9.46 11.95 -3.44
CA LYS A 126 10.54 12.10 -2.46
C LYS A 126 10.16 11.32 -1.21
N LYS A 127 11.00 10.36 -0.83
CA LYS A 127 10.87 9.61 0.42
C LYS A 127 12.03 9.97 1.35
N TRP A 128 11.77 10.10 2.65
CA TRP A 128 12.79 10.37 3.67
C TRP A 128 12.81 9.23 4.69
N PHE A 129 13.99 8.77 5.01
CA PHE A 129 14.20 7.80 6.08
C PHE A 129 15.51 8.10 6.81
N ALA A 130 15.45 8.24 8.13
CA ALA A 130 16.62 8.48 9.00
C ALA A 130 17.56 9.62 8.54
N GLY A 131 17.01 10.70 7.96
CA GLY A 131 17.77 11.86 7.47
C GLY A 131 18.38 11.67 6.07
N TYR A 132 18.08 10.58 5.38
CA TYR A 132 18.52 10.31 4.00
C TYR A 132 17.34 10.30 3.04
N GLN A 133 17.60 10.60 1.78
CA GLN A 133 16.59 10.88 0.78
C GLN A 133 16.63 9.86 -0.35
N THR A 134 15.46 9.42 -0.78
CA THR A 134 15.23 8.79 -2.09
C THR A 134 14.40 9.75 -2.94
N LYS A 135 14.88 10.02 -4.16
CA LYS A 135 14.21 10.86 -5.16
C LYS A 135 13.96 10.04 -6.40
N THR A 136 12.75 10.11 -6.92
CA THR A 136 12.41 9.53 -8.22
C THR A 136 11.86 10.62 -9.13
N LYS A 137 12.30 10.62 -10.38
CA LYS A 137 11.70 11.39 -11.48
C LYS A 137 11.18 10.41 -12.50
N THR A 138 9.90 10.51 -12.83
CA THR A 138 9.24 9.65 -13.81
C THR A 138 9.02 10.39 -15.10
N ILE A 139 9.44 9.81 -16.22
CA ILE A 139 9.23 10.30 -17.58
C ILE A 139 8.39 9.27 -18.33
N VAL A 140 7.38 9.73 -19.02
CA VAL A 140 6.54 8.90 -19.89
C VAL A 140 6.73 9.36 -21.32
N GLY A 141 6.91 8.42 -22.25
CA GLY A 141 6.92 8.69 -23.67
C GLY A 141 5.85 7.88 -24.38
N ILE A 142 5.08 8.53 -25.25
CA ILE A 142 4.00 7.91 -26.00
C ILE A 142 4.10 8.29 -27.46
N ARG A 143 4.01 7.30 -28.36
CA ARG A 143 3.84 7.52 -29.79
C ARG A 143 2.87 6.51 -30.39
N VAL A 144 2.08 6.96 -31.34
CA VAL A 144 1.12 6.15 -32.09
C VAL A 144 1.73 5.77 -33.42
N LEU A 145 1.84 4.48 -33.69
CA LEU A 145 2.26 3.93 -34.96
C LEU A 145 1.01 3.58 -35.76
N LYS A 146 0.66 4.45 -36.69
CA LYS A 146 -0.55 4.32 -37.52
C LYS A 146 -0.46 3.12 -38.46
N LYS A 147 -1.62 2.62 -38.92
CA LYS A 147 -1.71 1.56 -39.94
C LYS A 147 -1.00 1.89 -41.22
N ASN A 148 -0.99 3.17 -41.65
CA ASN A 148 -0.33 3.65 -42.85
C ASN A 148 1.19 3.78 -42.71
N GLY A 149 1.77 3.42 -41.54
CA GLY A 149 3.19 3.50 -41.27
C GLY A 149 3.67 4.86 -40.73
N SER A 150 2.80 5.88 -40.68
CA SER A 150 3.18 7.16 -40.06
C SER A 150 3.31 7.02 -38.54
N VAL A 151 4.15 7.88 -37.93
CA VAL A 151 4.39 7.91 -36.47
C VAL A 151 3.95 9.25 -35.94
N GLN A 152 3.08 9.25 -34.95
CA GLN A 152 2.62 10.44 -34.24
C GLN A 152 3.15 10.41 -32.81
N VAL A 153 4.00 11.36 -32.43
CA VAL A 153 4.53 11.51 -31.08
C VAL A 153 3.60 12.42 -30.29
N VAL A 154 3.19 11.97 -29.10
CA VAL A 154 2.41 12.80 -28.17
C VAL A 154 3.32 13.87 -27.56
N SER A 155 2.93 15.14 -27.67
CA SER A 155 3.74 16.27 -27.18
C SER A 155 3.83 16.30 -25.65
N LEU A 156 4.96 16.81 -25.13
CA LEU A 156 5.07 17.13 -23.71
C LEU A 156 4.15 18.28 -23.29
N ASP A 157 3.73 19.12 -24.24
CA ASP A 157 2.81 20.22 -23.99
C ASP A 157 1.36 19.73 -23.79
N ASP A 158 1.04 18.50 -24.22
CA ASP A 158 -0.28 17.87 -24.02
C ASP A 158 -0.46 17.31 -22.60
N TYR A 159 0.54 17.44 -21.73
CA TYR A 159 0.50 16.95 -20.36
C TYR A 159 -0.20 17.95 -19.45
N VAL A 160 -1.26 17.49 -18.78
CA VAL A 160 -2.07 18.32 -17.87
C VAL A 160 -1.72 18.00 -16.43
N ASP A 161 -1.30 19.02 -15.68
CA ASP A 161 -1.07 18.89 -14.23
C ASP A 161 -2.40 18.72 -13.51
N VAL A 162 -2.55 17.64 -12.76
CA VAL A 162 -3.73 17.34 -11.95
C VAL A 162 -3.34 17.43 -10.48
N LYS A 163 -4.08 18.23 -9.72
CA LYS A 163 -3.91 18.33 -8.26
C LYS A 163 -4.70 17.22 -7.59
N GLU A 164 -4.02 16.26 -7.00
CA GLU A 164 -4.63 15.22 -6.17
C GLU A 164 -4.47 15.59 -4.70
N GLY A 165 -5.60 15.96 -4.04
CA GLY A 165 -5.69 16.17 -2.60
C GLY A 165 -5.38 17.58 -2.08
N ALA A 166 -5.68 17.81 -0.79
CA ALA A 166 -5.60 19.13 -0.12
C ALA A 166 -4.16 19.61 0.19
N LYS A 167 -3.14 18.85 -0.14
CA LYS A 167 -1.73 19.23 0.05
C LYS A 167 -1.00 19.22 -1.28
N ASP A 168 -0.63 20.40 -1.77
CA ASP A 168 0.08 20.72 -3.03
C ASP A 168 1.43 19.98 -3.29
N LYS A 169 1.66 18.81 -2.72
CA LYS A 169 2.99 18.14 -2.76
C LYS A 169 3.13 17.03 -3.79
N ASP A 170 2.04 16.45 -4.26
CA ASP A 170 2.05 15.36 -5.24
C ASP A 170 1.44 15.86 -6.55
N LEU A 171 2.28 16.22 -7.51
CA LEU A 171 1.87 16.59 -8.86
C LEU A 171 1.72 15.31 -9.67
N SER A 172 0.48 14.94 -9.97
CA SER A 172 0.15 13.95 -10.98
C SER A 172 -0.05 14.64 -12.32
N GLN A 173 0.36 14.00 -13.39
CA GLN A 173 0.10 14.44 -14.76
C GLN A 173 -0.81 13.44 -15.45
N LYS A 174 -1.70 13.98 -16.31
CA LYS A 174 -2.52 13.23 -17.22
C LYS A 174 -2.13 13.54 -18.65
N ILE A 175 -2.10 12.50 -19.49
CA ILE A 175 -1.78 12.60 -20.91
C ILE A 175 -2.91 11.95 -21.69
N ALA A 176 -3.56 12.70 -22.56
CA ALA A 176 -4.44 12.13 -23.57
C ALA A 176 -3.62 11.65 -24.77
N VAL A 177 -4.03 10.55 -25.37
CA VAL A 177 -3.44 10.02 -26.61
C VAL A 177 -4.32 10.44 -27.79
N PRO A 178 -4.00 11.55 -28.47
CA PRO A 178 -4.84 12.04 -29.55
C PRO A 178 -4.79 11.12 -30.77
N ASN A 179 -5.90 11.07 -31.50
CA ASN A 179 -6.02 10.37 -32.79
C ASN A 179 -5.66 8.88 -32.75
N LEU A 180 -5.75 8.21 -31.59
CA LEU A 180 -5.60 6.77 -31.50
C LEU A 180 -6.83 6.09 -32.14
N GLU A 181 -6.61 5.10 -33.02
CA GLU A 181 -7.65 4.39 -33.76
C GLU A 181 -7.49 2.88 -33.63
N ILE A 182 -8.59 2.16 -33.81
CA ILE A 182 -8.57 0.70 -33.83
C ILE A 182 -7.63 0.20 -34.93
N GLY A 183 -6.68 -0.65 -34.56
CA GLY A 183 -5.64 -1.25 -35.39
C GLY A 183 -4.35 -0.45 -35.47
N ASP A 184 -4.25 0.68 -34.77
CA ASP A 184 -2.96 1.33 -34.52
C ASP A 184 -2.15 0.54 -33.50
N CYS A 185 -0.84 0.81 -33.44
CA CYS A 185 0.01 0.32 -32.35
C CYS A 185 0.44 1.50 -31.50
N LEU A 186 0.33 1.35 -30.20
CA LEU A 186 0.81 2.29 -29.20
C LEU A 186 2.19 1.84 -28.71
N ASP A 187 3.20 2.68 -28.86
CA ASP A 187 4.53 2.51 -28.27
C ASP A 187 4.63 3.45 -27.06
N VAL A 188 4.52 2.88 -25.89
CA VAL A 188 4.52 3.60 -24.61
C VAL A 188 5.64 3.10 -23.72
N PHE A 189 6.32 4.04 -23.05
CA PHE A 189 7.28 3.70 -22.01
C PHE A 189 7.15 4.59 -20.80
N THR A 190 7.53 4.03 -19.65
CA THR A 190 7.78 4.73 -18.39
C THR A 190 9.26 4.58 -18.07
N TYR A 191 9.91 5.67 -17.68
CA TYR A 191 11.31 5.69 -17.27
C TYR A 191 11.42 6.38 -15.91
N ASP A 192 11.88 5.65 -14.91
CA ASP A 192 12.13 6.14 -13.58
C ASP A 192 13.62 6.38 -13.36
N GLN A 193 13.99 7.64 -13.08
CA GLN A 193 15.32 8.00 -12.61
C GLN A 193 15.31 8.08 -11.08
N ILE A 194 15.96 7.13 -10.42
CA ILE A 194 15.93 6.96 -8.97
C ILE A 194 17.31 7.25 -8.40
N GLY A 195 17.37 8.16 -7.42
CA GLY A 195 18.58 8.40 -6.62
C GLY A 195 18.30 8.11 -5.14
N THR A 196 18.94 7.08 -4.57
CA THR A 196 18.76 6.73 -3.15
C THR A 196 20.07 6.79 -2.37
N GLN A 197 20.03 7.45 -1.21
CA GLN A 197 21.19 7.69 -0.34
C GLN A 197 21.18 6.73 0.83
N GLU A 198 22.29 5.97 1.01
CA GLU A 198 22.51 5.04 2.14
C GLU A 198 21.38 4.02 2.40
N GLN A 199 20.51 3.79 1.42
CA GLN A 199 19.35 2.90 1.52
C GLN A 199 19.37 1.88 0.38
N GLN A 200 18.58 0.82 0.51
CA GLN A 200 18.29 -0.11 -0.59
C GLN A 200 17.28 0.52 -1.57
N LEU A 201 17.28 0.04 -2.80
CA LEU A 201 16.20 0.31 -3.74
C LEU A 201 14.91 -0.41 -3.31
N ASP A 202 13.76 0.13 -3.69
CA ASP A 202 12.51 -0.62 -3.62
C ASP A 202 12.66 -1.92 -4.44
N PRO A 203 12.01 -3.03 -4.07
CA PRO A 203 12.17 -4.30 -4.77
C PRO A 203 11.66 -4.21 -6.21
N PHE A 204 12.38 -4.84 -7.14
CA PHE A 204 11.92 -5.02 -8.50
C PHE A 204 11.14 -6.32 -8.60
N MET A 205 9.92 -6.24 -9.14
CA MET A 205 9.11 -7.39 -9.50
C MET A 205 8.98 -7.43 -11.03
N PHE A 206 9.48 -8.48 -11.64
CA PHE A 206 9.40 -8.70 -13.09
C PHE A 206 8.35 -9.76 -13.37
N PHE A 207 7.12 -9.33 -13.69
CA PHE A 207 6.06 -10.23 -14.08
C PHE A 207 6.25 -10.64 -15.55
N LEU A 208 6.19 -11.95 -15.82
CA LEU A 208 6.31 -12.51 -17.16
C LEU A 208 4.94 -12.72 -17.83
N ARG A 209 3.88 -12.26 -17.17
CA ARG A 209 2.50 -12.20 -17.67
C ARG A 209 1.99 -10.80 -17.41
N GLN A 210 1.19 -10.28 -18.32
CA GLN A 210 0.63 -8.94 -18.28
C GLN A 210 -0.91 -9.00 -18.34
N ASP A 211 -1.57 -7.86 -18.16
CA ASP A 211 -3.03 -7.74 -18.26
C ASP A 211 -3.56 -8.11 -19.66
N GLU A 212 -2.73 -7.95 -20.69
CA GLU A 212 -3.02 -8.31 -22.07
C GLU A 212 -2.10 -9.44 -22.55
N PRO A 213 -2.51 -10.26 -23.55
CA PRO A 213 -1.61 -11.25 -24.13
C PRO A 213 -0.34 -10.63 -24.64
N MET A 214 0.80 -11.24 -24.32
CA MET A 214 2.13 -10.76 -24.69
C MET A 214 2.81 -11.74 -25.64
N LEU A 215 3.25 -11.27 -26.82
CA LEU A 215 3.91 -12.12 -27.82
C LEU A 215 5.42 -12.27 -27.60
N TYR A 216 6.04 -11.26 -27.01
CA TYR A 216 7.47 -11.25 -26.72
C TYR A 216 7.77 -10.37 -25.51
N GLY A 217 8.64 -10.84 -24.63
CA GLY A 217 9.11 -10.08 -23.47
C GLY A 217 10.62 -10.22 -23.28
N LYS A 218 11.28 -9.12 -22.89
CA LYS A 218 12.68 -9.11 -22.49
C LYS A 218 12.88 -8.27 -21.26
N VAL A 219 13.64 -8.79 -20.29
CA VAL A 219 14.16 -8.05 -19.14
C VAL A 219 15.67 -8.01 -19.26
N HIS A 220 16.25 -6.82 -19.13
CA HIS A 220 17.69 -6.56 -19.21
C HIS A 220 18.12 -5.74 -18.00
N CYS A 221 19.06 -6.23 -17.18
CA CYS A 221 19.54 -5.50 -16.02
C CYS A 221 21.06 -5.35 -16.09
N VAL A 222 21.55 -4.11 -15.88
CA VAL A 222 22.98 -3.78 -15.79
C VAL A 222 23.27 -3.28 -14.38
N LEU A 223 23.91 -4.10 -13.56
CA LEU A 223 24.04 -3.88 -12.13
C LEU A 223 25.48 -3.63 -11.73
N ASP A 224 25.72 -2.53 -11.00
CA ASP A 224 27.06 -2.21 -10.46
C ASP A 224 27.59 -3.36 -9.60
N GLN A 225 28.79 -3.84 -9.94
CA GLN A 225 29.45 -4.95 -9.26
C GLN A 225 29.69 -4.72 -7.75
N SER A 226 29.64 -3.48 -7.27
CA SER A 226 29.85 -3.12 -5.86
C SER A 226 28.62 -3.32 -4.99
N LEU A 227 27.46 -3.47 -5.61
CA LEU A 227 26.19 -3.74 -4.94
C LEU A 227 26.02 -5.22 -4.60
N ALA A 228 25.15 -5.50 -3.68
CA ALA A 228 24.63 -6.84 -3.44
C ALA A 228 23.25 -6.94 -4.09
N THR A 229 23.12 -7.91 -4.99
CA THR A 229 21.85 -8.22 -5.64
C THR A 229 21.43 -9.64 -5.27
N VAL A 230 20.18 -9.79 -4.90
CA VAL A 230 19.57 -11.09 -4.63
C VAL A 230 18.27 -11.17 -5.40
N TYR A 231 18.06 -12.25 -6.13
CA TYR A 231 16.78 -12.47 -6.79
C TYR A 231 16.24 -13.88 -6.57
N ARG A 232 14.94 -14.02 -6.72
CA ARG A 232 14.22 -15.29 -6.69
C ARG A 232 13.28 -15.39 -7.88
N SER A 233 13.44 -16.48 -8.62
CA SER A 233 12.47 -16.89 -9.64
C SER A 233 11.33 -17.65 -8.98
N MET A 234 10.08 -17.21 -9.22
CA MET A 234 8.87 -17.71 -8.55
C MET A 234 7.85 -18.19 -9.58
N ASN A 235 6.98 -19.10 -9.15
CA ASN A 235 5.83 -19.56 -9.90
C ASN A 235 6.20 -20.11 -11.30
N GLY A 236 7.36 -20.74 -11.42
CA GLY A 236 7.84 -21.31 -12.69
C GLY A 236 8.58 -20.33 -13.62
N ALA A 237 8.88 -19.12 -13.15
CA ALA A 237 9.74 -18.22 -13.92
C ALA A 237 11.14 -18.82 -14.12
N PRO A 238 11.74 -18.71 -15.32
CA PRO A 238 13.13 -19.10 -15.53
C PRO A 238 14.09 -18.14 -14.83
N ASP A 239 15.31 -18.60 -14.57
CA ASP A 239 16.37 -17.76 -14.03
C ASP A 239 16.93 -16.81 -15.11
N PHE A 240 17.51 -15.70 -14.67
CA PHE A 240 18.28 -14.83 -15.54
C PHE A 240 19.53 -15.54 -16.08
N THR A 241 19.86 -15.29 -17.33
CA THR A 241 21.19 -15.54 -17.86
C THR A 241 22.12 -14.42 -17.39
N GLN A 242 23.25 -14.79 -16.76
CA GLN A 242 24.19 -13.82 -16.20
C GLN A 242 25.46 -13.73 -17.07
N THR A 243 25.84 -12.50 -17.41
CA THR A 243 27.11 -12.17 -18.07
C THR A 243 27.77 -10.97 -17.37
N THR A 244 28.86 -10.46 -17.96
CA THR A 244 29.57 -9.28 -17.43
C THR A 244 29.91 -8.34 -18.59
N ASP A 245 29.66 -7.05 -18.42
CA ASP A 245 30.02 -6.05 -19.42
C ASP A 245 31.51 -5.66 -19.35
N LYS A 246 31.96 -4.80 -20.28
CA LYS A 246 33.34 -4.28 -20.33
C LYS A 246 33.75 -3.47 -19.09
N ASN A 247 32.79 -2.93 -18.35
CA ASN A 247 32.99 -2.18 -17.11
C ASN A 247 32.94 -3.07 -15.86
N LYS A 248 32.84 -4.41 -16.05
CA LYS A 248 32.67 -5.42 -15.01
C LYS A 248 31.33 -5.34 -14.24
N ASN A 249 30.35 -4.64 -14.77
CA ASN A 249 29.00 -4.70 -14.24
C ASN A 249 28.39 -6.06 -14.53
N VAL A 250 27.52 -6.51 -13.65
CA VAL A 250 26.78 -7.75 -13.87
C VAL A 250 25.60 -7.46 -14.78
N VAL A 251 25.50 -8.24 -15.85
CA VAL A 251 24.38 -8.18 -16.80
C VAL A 251 23.48 -9.40 -16.58
N LEU A 252 22.20 -9.17 -16.37
CA LEU A 252 21.17 -10.20 -16.23
C LEU A 252 20.17 -10.05 -17.37
N ASP A 253 20.00 -11.10 -18.15
CA ASP A 253 19.08 -11.17 -19.28
C ASP A 253 18.04 -12.27 -19.09
N LEU A 254 16.78 -11.96 -19.40
CA LEU A 254 15.71 -12.92 -19.49
C LEU A 254 14.86 -12.59 -20.72
N THR A 255 14.53 -13.61 -21.51
CA THR A 255 13.71 -13.45 -22.72
C THR A 255 12.56 -14.44 -22.73
N VAL A 256 11.36 -13.95 -22.99
CA VAL A 256 10.14 -14.71 -23.20
C VAL A 256 9.83 -14.71 -24.69
N ASN A 257 10.15 -15.81 -25.38
CA ASN A 257 10.01 -15.93 -26.84
C ASN A 257 8.71 -16.59 -27.28
N GLN A 258 7.93 -17.13 -26.33
CA GLN A 258 6.65 -17.76 -26.64
C GLN A 258 5.52 -16.86 -26.18
N PRO A 259 4.42 -16.78 -26.92
CA PRO A 259 3.26 -16.01 -26.51
C PRO A 259 2.71 -16.47 -25.16
N VAL A 260 2.39 -15.50 -24.31
CA VAL A 260 1.84 -15.70 -22.96
C VAL A 260 0.44 -15.11 -22.93
N ASP A 261 -0.51 -15.88 -22.40
CA ASP A 261 -1.89 -15.41 -22.21
C ASP A 261 -1.96 -14.29 -21.18
N ALA A 262 -2.98 -13.43 -21.29
CA ALA A 262 -3.33 -12.43 -20.31
C ALA A 262 -3.57 -13.03 -18.90
N GLU A 263 -3.58 -12.19 -17.88
CA GLU A 263 -4.02 -12.61 -16.55
C GLU A 263 -5.48 -13.11 -16.59
N PRO A 264 -5.79 -14.27 -15.96
CA PRO A 264 -7.08 -14.93 -16.20
C PRO A 264 -8.30 -14.19 -15.67
N SER A 265 -8.16 -13.40 -14.63
CA SER A 265 -9.27 -12.70 -13.98
C SER A 265 -8.81 -11.67 -12.95
N VAL A 266 -9.74 -10.80 -12.54
CA VAL A 266 -9.54 -9.83 -11.43
C VAL A 266 -9.26 -10.49 -10.06
N TRP A 267 -9.53 -11.78 -9.92
CA TRP A 267 -9.24 -12.58 -8.73
C TRP A 267 -7.85 -13.22 -8.77
N TYR A 268 -7.12 -13.01 -9.84
CA TYR A 268 -5.79 -13.56 -10.02
C TYR A 268 -4.79 -12.74 -9.19
N ASN A 269 -4.05 -13.42 -8.32
CA ASN A 269 -2.99 -12.79 -7.55
C ASN A 269 -1.64 -13.00 -8.26
N SER A 270 -1.21 -11.99 -9.00
CA SER A 270 0.00 -12.06 -9.84
C SER A 270 1.25 -12.41 -9.03
N SER A 271 1.39 -11.89 -7.81
CA SER A 271 2.54 -12.18 -6.93
C SER A 271 2.62 -13.65 -6.50
N LEU A 272 1.49 -14.35 -6.43
CA LEU A 272 1.42 -15.74 -6.00
C LEU A 272 1.29 -16.74 -7.15
N GLN A 273 0.82 -16.31 -8.31
CA GLN A 273 0.39 -17.21 -9.39
C GLN A 273 1.10 -16.95 -10.72
N SER A 274 1.50 -15.69 -11.01
CA SER A 274 2.25 -15.40 -12.25
C SER A 274 3.70 -15.81 -12.14
N PRO A 275 4.27 -16.40 -13.21
CA PRO A 275 5.71 -16.48 -13.34
C PRO A 275 6.33 -15.10 -13.19
N CYS A 276 7.16 -14.92 -12.17
CA CYS A 276 7.77 -13.63 -11.88
C CYS A 276 9.13 -13.78 -11.18
N ILE A 277 9.94 -12.73 -11.25
CA ILE A 277 11.21 -12.65 -10.53
C ILE A 277 11.16 -11.48 -9.57
N LEU A 278 11.40 -11.74 -8.29
CA LEU A 278 11.61 -10.73 -7.26
C LEU A 278 13.10 -10.46 -7.11
N MET A 279 13.53 -9.19 -7.23
CA MET A 279 14.94 -8.79 -7.11
C MET A 279 15.11 -7.63 -6.15
N TYR A 280 16.07 -7.77 -5.24
CA TYR A 280 16.54 -6.72 -4.33
C TYR A 280 17.94 -6.27 -4.69
N VAL A 281 18.15 -4.96 -4.72
CA VAL A 281 19.46 -4.33 -4.91
C VAL A 281 19.77 -3.43 -3.71
N THR A 282 20.87 -3.71 -3.02
CA THR A 282 21.22 -3.02 -1.78
C THR A 282 22.70 -2.69 -1.71
N PRO A 283 23.10 -1.59 -1.03
CA PRO A 283 24.50 -1.35 -0.70
C PRO A 283 24.99 -2.44 0.26
N THR A 284 26.22 -2.91 0.09
CA THR A 284 26.81 -3.93 0.99
C THR A 284 27.06 -3.45 2.42
N LYS A 285 27.03 -2.14 2.63
CA LYS A 285 27.14 -1.47 3.93
C LYS A 285 26.27 -0.22 3.92
N SER A 286 25.53 0.01 5.00
CA SER A 286 24.75 1.23 5.22
C SER A 286 24.94 1.76 6.63
N LYS A 287 24.75 3.05 6.81
CA LYS A 287 24.74 3.74 8.12
C LYS A 287 23.34 3.78 8.73
N THR A 288 22.30 3.54 7.95
CA THR A 288 20.90 3.82 8.30
C THR A 288 20.03 2.59 8.38
N ILE A 289 20.33 1.59 7.59
CA ILE A 289 19.58 0.33 7.56
C ILE A 289 20.45 -0.83 8.07
N VAL A 290 19.82 -1.77 8.74
CA VAL A 290 20.43 -3.04 9.08
C VAL A 290 20.34 -3.91 7.82
N ILE A 291 21.51 -4.31 7.29
CA ILE A 291 21.59 -5.17 6.13
C ILE A 291 21.80 -6.60 6.61
N GLU A 292 20.94 -7.49 6.19
CA GLU A 292 21.05 -8.93 6.45
C GLU A 292 22.40 -9.47 6.03
N LYS A 293 22.91 -10.46 6.74
CA LYS A 293 24.19 -11.10 6.40
C LYS A 293 24.17 -11.64 4.96
N ALA A 294 23.03 -12.19 4.55
CA ALA A 294 22.81 -12.65 3.18
C ALA A 294 23.00 -11.55 2.13
N MET A 295 22.65 -10.30 2.44
CA MET A 295 22.69 -9.14 1.53
C MET A 295 24.00 -8.34 1.61
N ARG A 296 25.00 -8.78 2.38
CA ARG A 296 26.27 -8.03 2.52
C ARG A 296 27.31 -8.39 1.47
N LYS A 297 27.12 -9.49 0.75
CA LYS A 297 28.07 -9.98 -0.24
C LYS A 297 27.83 -9.31 -1.58
N LYS A 298 28.88 -8.71 -2.15
CA LYS A 298 28.86 -8.13 -3.50
C LYS A 298 28.47 -9.14 -4.56
N GLY A 299 27.90 -8.64 -5.65
CA GLY A 299 27.49 -9.43 -6.80
C GLY A 299 26.10 -10.03 -6.66
N VAL A 300 25.74 -10.89 -7.58
CA VAL A 300 24.41 -11.46 -7.73
C VAL A 300 24.32 -12.85 -7.11
N ARG A 301 23.22 -13.14 -6.46
CA ARG A 301 22.83 -14.46 -5.96
C ARG A 301 21.41 -14.79 -6.39
N ALA A 302 21.29 -15.91 -7.06
CA ALA A 302 20.04 -16.48 -7.50
C ALA A 302 19.47 -17.44 -6.44
N ASN A 303 18.19 -17.40 -6.19
CA ASN A 303 17.40 -18.38 -5.43
C ASN A 303 18.08 -18.84 -4.11
N PRO A 304 18.45 -17.90 -3.21
CA PRO A 304 19.12 -18.28 -1.96
C PRO A 304 18.20 -19.13 -1.07
N ASP A 305 18.79 -19.94 -0.21
CA ASP A 305 18.04 -20.68 0.81
C ASP A 305 17.31 -19.71 1.74
N VAL A 306 16.06 -20.02 2.05
CA VAL A 306 15.17 -19.18 2.87
C VAL A 306 15.55 -19.27 4.36
N GLU A 307 15.92 -20.44 4.86
CA GLU A 307 16.17 -20.65 6.29
C GLU A 307 17.23 -19.70 6.88
N PRO A 308 18.40 -19.46 6.25
CA PRO A 308 19.36 -18.48 6.75
C PRO A 308 18.80 -17.05 6.83
N ILE A 309 17.91 -16.67 5.90
CA ILE A 309 17.27 -15.35 5.88
C ILE A 309 16.33 -15.23 7.07
N LEU A 310 15.47 -16.22 7.30
CA LEU A 310 14.57 -16.26 8.44
C LEU A 310 15.31 -16.28 9.78
N GLN A 311 16.43 -17.02 9.87
CA GLN A 311 17.25 -17.02 11.07
C GLN A 311 17.92 -15.67 11.37
N ASP A 312 18.33 -14.93 10.35
CA ASP A 312 18.86 -13.57 10.52
C ASP A 312 17.75 -12.61 10.97
N ASP A 313 16.54 -12.73 10.45
CA ASP A 313 15.37 -11.93 10.89
C ASP A 313 15.04 -12.20 12.37
N TRP A 314 14.98 -13.45 12.80
CA TRP A 314 14.83 -13.81 14.22
C TRP A 314 15.89 -13.16 15.11
N LYS A 315 17.15 -13.15 14.69
CA LYS A 315 18.24 -12.50 15.43
C LYS A 315 18.08 -10.97 15.47
N LEU A 316 17.66 -10.35 14.36
CA LEU A 316 17.42 -8.91 14.30
C LEU A 316 16.31 -8.49 15.25
N MET A 317 15.20 -9.22 15.31
CA MET A 317 14.13 -9.00 16.27
C MET A 317 14.64 -9.13 17.73
N GLY A 318 15.40 -10.19 18.04
CA GLY A 318 16.01 -10.38 19.36
C GLY A 318 16.99 -9.27 19.73
N MET A 319 17.77 -8.75 18.80
CA MET A 319 18.72 -7.64 19.05
C MET A 319 18.01 -6.31 19.22
N SER A 320 16.97 -6.04 18.44
CA SER A 320 16.15 -4.84 18.55
C SER A 320 15.56 -4.70 19.96
N ILE A 321 15.12 -5.81 20.55
CA ILE A 321 14.52 -5.85 21.88
C ILE A 321 15.55 -5.72 22.98
N LYS A 322 16.66 -6.49 22.90
CA LYS A 322 17.72 -6.50 23.93
C LYS A 322 18.47 -5.18 24.06
N LYS A 323 18.60 -4.42 22.98
CA LYS A 323 19.37 -3.18 22.97
C LYS A 323 18.51 -1.92 23.19
N GLY A 324 17.18 -2.04 23.33
CA GLY A 324 16.30 -0.87 23.42
C GLY A 324 16.39 0.04 22.17
N GLY A 325 16.90 -0.50 21.04
CA GLY A 325 17.61 0.24 20.01
C GLY A 325 16.77 0.87 18.91
N TYR A 326 15.44 0.85 19.00
CA TYR A 326 14.66 1.46 17.91
C TYR A 326 13.59 2.44 18.32
N SER A 327 13.31 2.61 19.58
CA SER A 327 12.60 3.75 20.11
C SER A 327 12.73 3.76 21.61
N PRO A 328 13.12 4.87 22.27
CA PRO A 328 12.93 5.04 23.70
C PRO A 328 11.46 5.00 24.11
N LEU A 329 10.56 4.92 23.14
CA LEU A 329 9.11 4.80 23.27
C LEU A 329 8.65 3.39 22.87
N SER A 330 9.18 2.35 23.48
CA SER A 330 8.48 1.07 23.49
C SER A 330 7.13 1.30 24.17
N VAL A 331 6.06 0.97 23.45
CA VAL A 331 4.68 1.14 23.93
C VAL A 331 4.48 0.50 25.29
N MET A 332 5.20 -0.58 25.56
CA MET A 332 5.05 -1.38 26.75
C MET A 332 5.74 -0.79 28.00
N ASP A 333 6.44 0.34 27.86
CA ASP A 333 6.98 1.09 29.00
C ASP A 333 5.98 2.07 29.62
N PHE A 334 4.75 2.13 29.05
CA PHE A 334 3.72 3.00 29.64
C PHE A 334 3.21 2.47 30.96
N LYS A 335 2.91 3.42 31.80
CA LYS A 335 2.34 3.18 33.15
C LYS A 335 1.05 2.33 33.04
N GLU A 336 0.23 2.61 32.02
CA GLU A 336 -1.05 1.95 31.77
C GLU A 336 -0.86 0.45 31.51
N VAL A 337 0.03 0.07 30.61
CA VAL A 337 0.33 -1.34 30.30
C VAL A 337 0.92 -2.06 31.49
N ARG A 338 1.82 -1.42 32.24
CA ARG A 338 2.40 -1.99 33.46
C ARG A 338 1.35 -2.20 34.55
N ASN A 339 0.42 -1.28 34.70
CA ASN A 339 -0.67 -1.40 35.66
C ASN A 339 -1.61 -2.53 35.23
N LEU A 340 -2.03 -2.58 33.96
CA LEU A 340 -2.84 -3.68 33.46
C LEU A 340 -2.15 -5.04 33.65
N TYR A 341 -0.87 -5.15 33.34
CA TYR A 341 -0.12 -6.40 33.59
C TYR A 341 -0.16 -6.83 35.06
N LYS A 342 0.00 -5.89 36.00
CA LYS A 342 -0.08 -6.20 37.46
C LYS A 342 -1.48 -6.69 37.83
N ASP A 343 -2.52 -5.99 37.37
CA ASP A 343 -3.90 -6.36 37.62
C ASP A 343 -4.24 -7.75 37.05
N LEU A 344 -3.80 -8.02 35.81
CA LEU A 344 -3.98 -9.33 35.15
C LEU A 344 -3.21 -10.46 35.85
N LYS A 345 -2.07 -10.17 36.45
CA LYS A 345 -1.29 -11.18 37.17
C LYS A 345 -2.09 -11.75 38.36
N GLU A 346 -2.81 -10.90 39.08
CA GLU A 346 -3.60 -11.22 40.25
C GLU A 346 -5.03 -11.68 39.92
N ALA A 347 -5.50 -11.44 38.68
CA ALA A 347 -6.85 -11.76 38.24
C ALA A 347 -7.07 -13.28 38.08
N SER A 348 -8.23 -13.77 38.55
CA SER A 348 -8.69 -15.14 38.35
C SER A 348 -9.29 -15.34 36.96
N LEU A 349 -8.47 -15.11 35.91
CA LEU A 349 -8.82 -15.23 34.50
C LEU A 349 -8.01 -16.35 33.86
N SER A 350 -8.55 -16.96 32.82
CA SER A 350 -7.80 -17.89 31.97
C SER A 350 -6.60 -17.20 31.32
N ALA A 351 -5.60 -17.96 30.94
CA ALA A 351 -4.42 -17.45 30.22
C ALA A 351 -4.81 -16.71 28.93
N GLU A 352 -5.78 -17.26 28.20
CA GLU A 352 -6.32 -16.67 26.99
C GLU A 352 -6.98 -15.30 27.24
N GLU A 353 -7.87 -15.20 28.25
CA GLU A 353 -8.52 -13.94 28.60
C GLU A 353 -7.51 -12.85 29.00
N LYS A 354 -6.45 -13.25 29.72
CA LYS A 354 -5.34 -12.34 30.06
C LYS A 354 -4.61 -11.85 28.82
N ALA A 355 -4.36 -12.76 27.87
CA ALA A 355 -3.72 -12.41 26.60
C ALA A 355 -4.60 -11.47 25.75
N ASP A 356 -5.90 -11.75 25.64
CA ASP A 356 -6.87 -10.94 24.91
C ASP A 356 -6.93 -9.50 25.44
N ARG A 357 -6.99 -9.34 26.75
CA ARG A 357 -7.02 -8.02 27.40
C ARG A 357 -5.73 -7.24 27.19
N LEU A 358 -4.60 -7.91 27.35
CA LEU A 358 -3.31 -7.26 27.15
C LEU A 358 -3.08 -6.89 25.69
N TYR A 359 -3.57 -7.70 24.74
CA TYR A 359 -3.53 -7.39 23.31
C TYR A 359 -4.40 -6.19 22.96
N SER A 360 -5.60 -6.10 23.51
CA SER A 360 -6.56 -5.04 23.23
C SER A 360 -6.04 -3.64 23.58
N ILE A 361 -5.16 -3.51 24.60
CA ILE A 361 -4.60 -2.22 25.00
C ILE A 361 -3.75 -1.57 23.90
N LEU A 362 -3.18 -2.36 22.99
CA LEU A 362 -2.33 -1.85 21.92
C LEU A 362 -3.09 -1.05 20.87
N TYR A 363 -4.39 -1.31 20.74
CA TYR A 363 -5.23 -0.58 19.78
C TYR A 363 -5.70 0.77 20.29
N VAL A 364 -5.77 0.95 21.60
CA VAL A 364 -6.20 2.23 22.19
C VAL A 364 -5.24 3.37 21.84
N ASP A 365 -3.98 3.04 21.62
CA ASP A 365 -2.95 4.06 21.39
C ASP A 365 -2.40 4.06 19.95
N SER A 366 -3.13 3.46 18.99
CA SER A 366 -2.75 3.32 17.58
C SER A 366 -1.30 2.83 17.35
N ARG A 367 -0.71 2.13 18.30
CA ARG A 367 0.67 1.66 18.30
C ARG A 367 0.79 0.21 17.88
N THR A 368 0.21 -0.10 16.74
CA THR A 368 0.18 -1.45 16.16
C THR A 368 1.50 -1.84 15.46
N ASP A 369 2.63 -1.27 15.87
CA ASP A 369 3.94 -1.60 15.30
C ASP A 369 4.33 -3.05 15.67
N GLN A 370 4.76 -3.81 14.69
CA GLN A 370 5.21 -5.20 14.87
C GLN A 370 6.32 -5.35 15.94
N ARG A 371 7.14 -4.34 16.16
CA ARG A 371 8.15 -4.29 17.22
C ARG A 371 7.55 -4.48 18.61
N ASN A 372 6.29 -4.11 18.81
CA ASN A 372 5.58 -4.23 20.08
C ASN A 372 5.09 -5.65 20.33
N LEU A 373 4.91 -6.44 19.27
CA LEU A 373 4.41 -7.81 19.38
C LEU A 373 5.26 -8.70 20.28
N ASN A 374 6.57 -8.65 20.13
CA ASN A 374 7.47 -9.46 20.94
C ASN A 374 7.47 -9.00 22.41
N THR A 375 7.35 -7.71 22.67
CA THR A 375 7.18 -7.19 24.03
C THR A 375 5.86 -7.71 24.62
N LEU A 376 4.77 -7.66 23.85
CA LEU A 376 3.47 -8.24 24.23
C LEU A 376 3.59 -9.73 24.52
N ALA A 377 4.18 -10.50 23.60
CA ALA A 377 4.41 -11.94 23.79
C ALA A 377 5.18 -12.25 25.07
N ASN A 378 6.17 -11.41 25.44
CA ASN A 378 6.91 -11.57 26.70
C ASN A 378 6.04 -11.29 27.94
N TYR A 379 5.15 -10.31 27.90
CA TYR A 379 4.21 -10.07 28.99
C TYR A 379 3.19 -11.22 29.11
N VAL A 380 2.69 -11.72 27.99
CA VAL A 380 1.77 -12.86 27.96
C VAL A 380 2.43 -14.11 28.54
N ARG A 381 3.71 -14.39 28.21
CA ARG A 381 4.49 -15.47 28.87
C ARG A 381 4.62 -15.27 30.38
N LYS A 382 4.89 -14.05 30.84
CA LYS A 382 4.97 -13.72 32.27
C LYS A 382 3.63 -13.87 32.99
N LEU A 383 2.51 -13.85 32.27
CA LEU A 383 1.18 -14.15 32.80
C LEU A 383 0.88 -15.67 32.86
N GLY A 384 1.84 -16.52 32.48
CA GLY A 384 1.73 -17.97 32.55
C GLY A 384 1.24 -18.65 31.28
N CYS A 385 1.14 -17.91 30.15
CA CYS A 385 0.73 -18.49 28.89
C CYS A 385 1.92 -19.12 28.14
N ASP A 386 1.73 -20.29 27.54
CA ASP A 386 2.72 -20.89 26.66
C ASP A 386 2.61 -20.26 25.24
N VAL A 387 3.58 -19.42 24.92
CA VAL A 387 3.59 -18.59 23.70
C VAL A 387 4.66 -19.06 22.75
N GLU A 388 4.27 -19.34 21.52
CA GLU A 388 5.15 -19.61 20.39
C GLU A 388 5.11 -18.45 19.38
N MET A 389 6.29 -18.00 18.93
CA MET A 389 6.40 -16.95 17.91
C MET A 389 6.39 -17.57 16.52
N GLY A 390 5.82 -16.87 15.56
CA GLY A 390 5.82 -17.22 14.14
C GLY A 390 6.06 -16.03 13.25
N ILE A 391 6.40 -16.32 12.00
CA ILE A 391 6.64 -15.33 10.95
C ILE A 391 5.95 -15.79 9.67
N THR A 392 5.29 -14.87 9.00
CA THR A 392 4.57 -15.09 7.74
C THR A 392 4.74 -13.89 6.82
N THR A 393 4.09 -13.90 5.67
CA THR A 393 4.01 -12.76 4.75
C THR A 393 2.55 -12.46 4.43
N PRO A 394 2.19 -11.18 4.23
CA PRO A 394 0.82 -10.80 3.90
C PRO A 394 0.43 -11.24 2.48
N LEU A 395 -0.87 -11.22 2.21
CA LEU A 395 -1.41 -11.40 0.87
C LEU A 395 -0.85 -10.32 -0.06
N GLY A 396 -0.40 -10.70 -1.25
CA GLY A 396 0.29 -9.80 -2.18
C GLY A 396 1.82 -9.83 -2.09
N ALA A 397 2.39 -10.34 -0.99
CA ALA A 397 3.83 -10.64 -0.89
C ALA A 397 4.12 -12.11 -1.26
N PRO A 398 5.36 -12.45 -1.62
CA PRO A 398 5.78 -13.84 -1.80
C PRO A 398 5.46 -14.70 -0.58
N SER A 399 5.27 -15.99 -0.78
CA SER A 399 5.11 -16.93 0.34
C SER A 399 6.35 -16.94 1.23
N ILE A 400 6.20 -17.19 2.54
CA ILE A 400 7.31 -17.18 3.51
C ILE A 400 8.45 -18.14 3.12
N ASP A 401 8.16 -19.21 2.42
CA ASP A 401 9.15 -20.16 1.88
C ASP A 401 9.84 -19.65 0.60
N GLN A 402 9.50 -18.47 0.12
CA GLN A 402 10.07 -17.83 -1.07
C GLN A 402 10.71 -16.47 -0.77
N VAL A 403 10.66 -15.99 0.45
CA VAL A 403 11.23 -14.68 0.81
C VAL A 403 12.73 -14.62 0.58
N ILE A 404 13.22 -13.44 0.23
CA ILE A 404 14.64 -13.13 0.07
C ILE A 404 15.06 -11.88 0.86
N ASN A 405 14.10 -11.24 1.51
CA ASN A 405 14.30 -10.08 2.38
C ASN A 405 13.24 -10.08 3.50
N TYR A 406 13.56 -9.56 4.68
CA TYR A 406 12.66 -9.52 5.84
C TYR A 406 11.64 -8.39 5.81
N ASN A 407 11.76 -7.41 4.90
CA ASN A 407 10.88 -6.23 4.86
C ASN A 407 9.40 -6.57 4.62
N GLU A 408 9.12 -7.73 4.05
CA GLU A 408 7.77 -8.21 3.77
C GLU A 408 7.23 -9.14 4.85
N ASN A 409 8.06 -9.47 5.85
CA ASN A 409 7.70 -10.41 6.89
C ASN A 409 6.76 -9.77 7.91
N ALA A 410 5.77 -10.54 8.33
CA ALA A 410 4.85 -10.20 9.41
C ALA A 410 5.02 -11.19 10.56
N TRP A 411 5.19 -10.65 11.75
CA TRP A 411 5.36 -11.42 12.96
C TRP A 411 4.01 -11.64 13.64
N PHE A 412 3.86 -12.81 14.27
CA PHE A 412 2.72 -13.14 15.12
C PHE A 412 3.18 -14.00 16.29
N PHE A 413 2.33 -14.15 17.28
CA PHE A 413 2.46 -15.24 18.24
C PHE A 413 1.15 -16.03 18.33
N ARG A 414 1.25 -17.27 18.78
CA ARG A 414 0.09 -18.08 19.14
C ARG A 414 0.23 -18.59 20.57
N LEU A 415 -0.89 -18.82 21.21
CA LEU A 415 -0.97 -19.58 22.44
C LEU A 415 -0.98 -21.07 22.07
N LYS A 416 -0.04 -21.87 22.60
CA LYS A 416 0.04 -23.30 22.26
C LYS A 416 -1.17 -24.08 22.77
N ASP A 417 -1.65 -23.74 23.98
CA ASP A 417 -2.76 -24.44 24.63
C ASP A 417 -4.08 -24.29 23.89
N THR A 418 -4.36 -23.10 23.32
CA THR A 418 -5.65 -22.80 22.67
C THR A 418 -5.54 -22.70 21.17
N GLY A 419 -4.32 -22.61 20.62
CA GLY A 419 -4.07 -22.45 19.18
C GLY A 419 -4.42 -21.06 18.63
N LYS A 420 -4.72 -20.07 19.48
CA LYS A 420 -5.09 -18.73 19.06
C LYS A 420 -3.91 -17.89 18.61
N TYR A 421 -4.13 -17.10 17.56
CA TYR A 421 -3.13 -16.28 16.90
C TYR A 421 -3.33 -14.79 17.19
N TYR A 422 -2.23 -14.05 17.32
CA TYR A 422 -2.22 -12.62 17.60
C TYR A 422 -1.28 -11.91 16.63
N PHE A 423 -1.83 -11.02 15.79
CA PHE A 423 -1.12 -10.25 14.79
C PHE A 423 -1.13 -8.77 15.13
N MET A 424 -0.07 -8.05 14.74
CA MET A 424 0.01 -6.59 14.89
C MET A 424 -0.12 -5.90 13.53
N GLY A 425 -0.38 -4.60 13.56
CA GLY A 425 -0.41 -3.76 12.36
C GLY A 425 -1.69 -3.83 11.54
N THR A 426 -2.75 -4.45 12.08
CA THR A 426 -4.07 -4.52 11.44
C THR A 426 -5.07 -3.60 12.12
N TYR A 427 -6.18 -3.30 11.45
CA TYR A 427 -7.31 -2.56 12.04
C TYR A 427 -7.82 -3.23 13.32
N PRO A 428 -8.55 -2.46 14.18
CA PRO A 428 -9.12 -3.00 15.39
C PRO A 428 -9.98 -4.22 15.10
N LYS A 429 -9.59 -5.32 15.68
CA LYS A 429 -10.26 -6.61 15.57
C LYS A 429 -10.53 -7.19 16.96
N VAL A 430 -11.43 -8.13 17.01
CA VAL A 430 -11.52 -9.02 18.16
C VAL A 430 -10.17 -9.70 18.34
N ALA A 431 -9.66 -9.73 19.57
CA ALA A 431 -8.40 -10.41 19.85
C ALA A 431 -8.46 -11.86 19.34
N SER A 432 -7.36 -12.31 18.73
CA SER A 432 -7.23 -13.62 18.08
C SER A 432 -8.03 -13.86 16.79
N GLU A 433 -8.75 -12.88 16.24
CA GLU A 433 -9.22 -12.99 14.86
C GLU A 433 -8.05 -13.01 13.89
N MET A 434 -8.10 -13.95 12.93
CA MET A 434 -7.08 -14.06 11.89
C MET A 434 -7.29 -12.92 10.86
N PRO A 435 -6.33 -12.01 10.66
CA PRO A 435 -6.46 -10.98 9.64
C PRO A 435 -6.51 -11.60 8.23
N TYR A 436 -7.39 -11.10 7.34
CA TYR A 436 -7.58 -11.66 6.00
C TYR A 436 -6.26 -11.79 5.21
N GLN A 437 -5.38 -10.84 5.36
CA GLN A 437 -4.09 -10.81 4.66
C GLN A 437 -3.15 -11.95 5.03
N PHE A 438 -3.42 -12.69 6.10
CA PHE A 438 -2.62 -13.83 6.55
C PHE A 438 -3.36 -15.17 6.47
N GLN A 439 -4.64 -15.16 6.15
CA GLN A 439 -5.43 -16.39 6.02
C GLN A 439 -4.88 -17.28 4.92
N GLY A 440 -4.78 -18.59 5.20
CA GLY A 440 -4.25 -19.58 4.26
C GLY A 440 -2.75 -19.43 3.93
N ARG A 441 -2.07 -18.44 4.49
CA ARG A 441 -0.64 -18.22 4.23
C ARG A 441 0.22 -19.24 4.96
N LYS A 442 1.34 -19.60 4.35
CA LYS A 442 2.38 -20.38 5.04
C LYS A 442 3.05 -19.52 6.10
N ALA A 443 3.41 -20.14 7.21
CA ALA A 443 4.12 -19.49 8.29
C ALA A 443 5.25 -20.38 8.82
N TYR A 444 6.37 -19.76 9.16
CA TYR A 444 7.52 -20.43 9.76
C TYR A 444 7.49 -20.23 11.28
N MET A 445 7.42 -21.34 12.03
CA MET A 445 7.39 -21.32 13.48
C MET A 445 8.80 -21.45 14.07
N GLN A 446 9.13 -20.61 15.02
CA GLN A 446 10.47 -20.54 15.61
C GLN A 446 10.87 -21.81 16.37
N ASP A 447 9.98 -22.27 17.24
CA ASP A 447 10.30 -23.36 18.18
C ASP A 447 10.49 -24.71 17.47
N GLY A 448 9.67 -24.97 16.47
CA GLY A 448 9.71 -26.23 15.71
C GLY A 448 10.49 -26.16 14.41
N LYS A 449 10.94 -24.97 13.97
CA LYS A 449 11.51 -24.73 12.63
C LYS A 449 10.63 -25.30 11.52
N GLN A 450 9.33 -25.32 11.74
CA GLN A 450 8.35 -25.98 10.90
C GLN A 450 7.53 -24.96 10.12
N LEU A 451 7.26 -25.25 8.86
CA LEU A 451 6.27 -24.56 8.07
C LEU A 451 4.87 -25.10 8.40
N ILE A 452 3.96 -24.20 8.68
CA ILE A 452 2.53 -24.49 8.87
C ILE A 452 1.71 -23.65 7.89
N THR A 453 0.45 -24.02 7.68
CA THR A 453 -0.54 -23.17 6.99
C THR A 453 -1.41 -22.50 8.05
N LEU A 454 -1.54 -21.17 7.96
CA LEU A 454 -2.42 -20.41 8.86
C LEU A 454 -3.89 -20.70 8.54
N PRO A 455 -4.78 -20.69 9.56
CA PRO A 455 -6.20 -20.93 9.35
C PRO A 455 -6.85 -19.92 8.41
N GLU A 456 -7.93 -20.35 7.78
CA GLU A 456 -8.81 -19.50 6.96
C GLU A 456 -10.17 -19.36 7.64
N SER A 457 -10.80 -18.19 7.51
CA SER A 457 -12.21 -18.03 7.88
C SER A 457 -13.11 -18.64 6.80
N LYS A 458 -14.30 -19.07 7.21
CA LYS A 458 -15.29 -19.56 6.25
C LYS A 458 -16.05 -18.39 5.64
N ALA A 459 -16.60 -18.59 4.45
CA ALA A 459 -17.42 -17.57 3.79
C ALA A 459 -18.64 -17.16 4.66
N GLU A 460 -19.20 -18.14 5.40
CA GLU A 460 -20.34 -17.93 6.28
C GLU A 460 -20.03 -17.02 7.47
N ASP A 461 -18.75 -16.86 7.83
CA ASP A 461 -18.32 -16.00 8.94
C ASP A 461 -18.19 -14.52 8.48
N ASN A 462 -18.18 -14.29 7.16
CA ASN A 462 -17.96 -12.97 6.55
C ASN A 462 -19.25 -12.46 5.91
N LYS A 463 -20.12 -11.85 6.71
CA LYS A 463 -21.47 -11.42 6.28
C LYS A 463 -21.60 -9.91 6.20
N SER A 464 -22.42 -9.49 5.25
CA SER A 464 -22.95 -8.14 5.14
C SER A 464 -24.47 -8.23 5.10
N VAL A 465 -25.14 -7.84 6.18
CA VAL A 465 -26.59 -7.81 6.28
C VAL A 465 -27.07 -6.37 6.33
N VAL A 466 -27.78 -5.95 5.29
CA VAL A 466 -28.32 -4.60 5.18
C VAL A 466 -29.85 -4.65 5.24
N SER A 467 -30.41 -4.05 6.27
CA SER A 467 -31.86 -3.93 6.46
C SER A 467 -32.32 -2.51 6.09
N ILE A 468 -33.20 -2.40 5.11
CA ILE A 468 -33.68 -1.11 4.61
C ILE A 468 -35.19 -1.01 4.81
N LYS A 469 -35.64 0.07 5.47
CA LYS A 469 -37.01 0.49 5.54
C LYS A 469 -37.14 1.81 4.80
N ALA A 470 -37.93 1.83 3.72
CA ALA A 470 -38.10 3.02 2.91
C ALA A 470 -39.60 3.42 2.88
N GLN A 471 -39.87 4.69 3.10
CA GLN A 471 -41.19 5.29 3.01
C GLN A 471 -41.21 6.36 1.93
N LEU A 472 -42.20 6.30 1.05
CA LEU A 472 -42.32 7.24 -0.05
C LEU A 472 -43.15 8.47 0.36
N THR A 473 -42.59 9.65 0.12
CA THR A 473 -43.27 10.95 0.28
C THR A 473 -43.11 11.73 -1.02
N GLY A 474 -44.16 11.75 -1.84
CA GLY A 474 -44.07 12.34 -3.19
C GLY A 474 -43.20 11.51 -4.13
N THR A 475 -41.96 11.97 -4.43
CA THR A 475 -40.93 11.25 -5.16
C THR A 475 -39.66 11.05 -4.32
N THR A 476 -39.66 11.51 -3.10
CA THR A 476 -38.56 11.36 -2.14
C THR A 476 -38.75 10.09 -1.31
N LEU A 477 -37.73 9.30 -1.16
CA LEU A 477 -37.70 8.16 -0.23
C LEU A 477 -37.07 8.59 1.09
N ASN A 478 -37.85 8.42 2.19
CA ASN A 478 -37.31 8.49 3.54
C ASN A 478 -36.80 7.09 3.91
N ILE A 479 -35.50 6.95 4.11
CA ILE A 479 -34.81 5.66 4.26
C ILE A 479 -34.25 5.53 5.67
N ASN A 480 -34.56 4.42 6.34
CA ASN A 480 -33.88 3.96 7.54
C ASN A 480 -33.13 2.70 7.21
N ARG A 481 -31.82 2.72 7.34
CA ARG A 481 -30.92 1.59 7.04
C ARG A 481 -30.17 1.18 8.29
N LYS A 482 -30.16 -0.14 8.55
CA LYS A 482 -29.31 -0.78 9.55
C LYS A 482 -28.35 -1.72 8.82
N VAL A 483 -27.09 -1.63 9.16
CA VAL A 483 -26.02 -2.43 8.59
C VAL A 483 -25.37 -3.26 9.69
N ASP A 484 -25.16 -4.54 9.39
CA ASP A 484 -24.53 -5.52 10.27
C ASP A 484 -23.45 -6.27 9.49
N TYR A 485 -22.18 -6.01 9.84
CA TYR A 485 -21.02 -6.62 9.21
C TYR A 485 -20.31 -7.56 10.19
N SER A 486 -20.15 -8.83 9.80
CA SER A 486 -19.36 -9.79 10.53
C SER A 486 -18.06 -10.17 9.79
N GLY A 487 -17.09 -10.72 10.53
CA GLY A 487 -15.81 -11.17 10.00
C GLY A 487 -15.04 -10.05 9.29
N GLU A 488 -14.47 -10.34 8.14
CA GLU A 488 -13.66 -9.39 7.37
C GLU A 488 -14.49 -8.24 6.74
N GLN A 489 -15.79 -8.43 6.56
CA GLN A 489 -16.69 -7.39 6.03
C GLN A 489 -16.74 -6.16 6.95
N LYS A 490 -16.56 -6.34 8.26
CA LYS A 490 -16.56 -5.23 9.21
C LYS A 490 -15.39 -4.25 9.03
N LEU A 491 -14.26 -4.70 8.46
CA LEU A 491 -13.09 -3.84 8.23
C LEU A 491 -13.40 -2.66 7.32
N PHE A 492 -14.17 -2.92 6.26
CA PHE A 492 -14.61 -1.85 5.36
C PHE A 492 -15.48 -0.84 6.12
N GLY A 493 -16.51 -1.31 6.80
CA GLY A 493 -17.38 -0.44 7.59
C GLY A 493 -16.65 0.31 8.70
N GLN A 494 -15.71 -0.36 9.39
CA GLN A 494 -14.86 0.29 10.41
C GLN A 494 -13.98 1.38 9.82
N SER A 495 -13.42 1.19 8.61
CA SER A 495 -12.60 2.21 7.96
C SER A 495 -13.42 3.45 7.56
N VAL A 496 -14.67 3.27 7.21
CA VAL A 496 -15.57 4.34 6.76
C VAL A 496 -16.25 5.06 7.95
N CYS A 497 -16.84 4.30 8.87
CA CYS A 497 -17.68 4.85 9.94
C CYS A 497 -16.91 5.06 11.26
N ALA A 498 -15.77 4.40 11.45
CA ALA A 498 -14.98 4.42 12.67
C ALA A 498 -13.53 4.84 12.39
N SER A 499 -13.32 6.09 12.01
CA SER A 499 -11.96 6.62 11.73
C SER A 499 -11.05 6.55 12.95
N ALA A 500 -9.73 6.71 12.74
CA ALA A 500 -8.73 6.72 13.82
C ALA A 500 -9.06 7.70 14.95
N THR A 501 -9.74 8.82 14.66
CA THR A 501 -10.18 9.79 15.66
C THR A 501 -11.27 9.23 16.55
N SER A 502 -12.15 8.39 16.04
CA SER A 502 -13.22 7.73 16.81
C SER A 502 -12.69 6.68 17.80
N TYR A 503 -11.46 6.17 17.61
CA TYR A 503 -10.83 5.24 18.58
C TYR A 503 -10.68 5.83 19.97
N PHE A 504 -10.70 7.13 20.11
CA PHE A 504 -10.71 7.81 21.40
C PHE A 504 -12.12 8.08 21.92
N GLY A 505 -13.15 7.65 21.19
CA GLY A 505 -14.55 7.77 21.61
C GLY A 505 -14.93 6.80 22.71
N PRO A 506 -15.96 7.14 23.51
CA PRO A 506 -16.44 6.26 24.60
C PRO A 506 -16.78 4.85 24.12
N GLU A 507 -17.40 4.71 22.97
CA GLU A 507 -17.78 3.41 22.41
C GLU A 507 -16.56 2.49 22.13
N HIS A 508 -15.47 3.04 21.61
CA HIS A 508 -14.25 2.30 21.38
C HIS A 508 -13.51 2.00 22.69
N LEU A 509 -13.32 3.02 23.53
CA LEU A 509 -12.64 2.86 24.81
C LEU A 509 -13.38 1.87 25.70
N THR A 510 -14.70 1.93 25.78
CA THR A 510 -15.50 0.97 26.52
C THR A 510 -15.33 -0.44 25.97
N ALA A 511 -15.29 -0.62 24.65
CA ALA A 511 -15.10 -1.91 24.03
C ALA A 511 -13.71 -2.52 24.38
N TYR A 512 -12.65 -1.71 24.40
CA TYR A 512 -11.31 -2.18 24.80
C TYR A 512 -11.17 -2.42 26.30
N TRP A 513 -11.75 -1.55 27.13
CA TRP A 513 -11.52 -1.50 28.57
C TRP A 513 -12.55 -2.24 29.40
N GLN A 514 -13.58 -2.81 28.79
CA GLN A 514 -14.68 -3.49 29.46
C GLN A 514 -14.29 -4.55 30.51
N TYR A 515 -13.06 -4.98 30.49
CA TYR A 515 -12.55 -5.99 31.38
C TYR A 515 -11.61 -5.43 32.44
N LEU A 516 -11.55 -4.14 32.64
CA LEU A 516 -10.67 -3.50 33.60
C LEU A 516 -11.49 -2.94 34.76
N LYS A 517 -10.85 -2.84 35.92
CA LYS A 517 -11.46 -2.19 37.10
C LYS A 517 -11.85 -0.72 36.88
N TYR A 518 -11.48 -0.15 35.75
CA TYR A 518 -11.83 1.20 35.32
C TYR A 518 -13.19 1.32 34.66
N ASP A 519 -13.92 0.21 34.47
CA ASP A 519 -15.28 0.26 33.88
C ASP A 519 -16.24 1.13 34.74
N GLU A 520 -16.04 1.14 36.06
CA GLU A 520 -16.82 1.96 36.99
C GLU A 520 -16.46 3.46 36.93
N GLU A 521 -15.20 3.78 36.57
CA GLU A 521 -14.70 5.16 36.50
C GLU A 521 -14.91 5.84 35.13
N GLY A 522 -15.35 5.07 34.17
CA GLY A 522 -15.63 5.54 32.80
C GLY A 522 -14.48 5.35 31.81
N PRO A 523 -14.75 5.52 30.52
CA PRO A 523 -13.87 5.10 29.42
C PRO A 523 -12.52 5.85 29.35
N TYR A 524 -12.41 7.00 30.00
CA TYR A 524 -11.17 7.79 30.00
C TYR A 524 -10.34 7.66 31.29
N ALA A 525 -10.77 6.86 32.25
CA ALA A 525 -10.16 6.79 33.60
C ALA A 525 -8.67 6.38 33.63
N ILE A 526 -8.22 5.65 32.62
CA ILE A 526 -6.81 5.23 32.47
C ILE A 526 -5.85 6.36 32.15
N PHE A 527 -6.36 7.47 31.61
CA PHE A 527 -5.55 8.62 31.19
C PHE A 527 -5.40 9.63 32.32
N SER A 528 -4.37 10.47 32.26
CA SER A 528 -4.26 11.59 33.19
C SER A 528 -5.44 12.55 33.02
N LYS A 529 -5.81 13.31 34.07
CA LYS A 529 -6.92 14.30 34.00
C LYS A 529 -6.77 15.28 32.84
N LYS A 530 -5.52 15.67 32.51
CA LYS A 530 -5.24 16.55 31.38
C LYS A 530 -5.53 15.85 30.05
N ASP A 531 -5.11 14.61 29.91
CA ASP A 531 -5.31 13.85 28.66
C ASP A 531 -6.77 13.47 28.48
N GLN A 532 -7.49 13.17 29.57
CA GLN A 532 -8.94 12.95 29.52
C GLN A 532 -9.68 14.14 28.92
N ALA A 533 -9.37 15.35 29.37
CA ALA A 533 -10.00 16.58 28.84
C ALA A 533 -9.69 16.79 27.35
N ASN A 534 -8.41 16.55 26.94
CA ASN A 534 -8.01 16.66 25.54
C ASN A 534 -8.70 15.61 24.65
N LEU A 535 -8.76 14.37 25.09
CA LEU A 535 -9.38 13.27 24.33
C LEU A 535 -10.89 13.53 24.17
N LYS A 536 -11.56 13.94 25.24
CA LYS A 536 -12.97 14.28 25.20
C LYS A 536 -13.23 15.45 24.23
N SER A 537 -12.45 16.52 24.31
CA SER A 537 -12.58 17.67 23.40
C SER A 537 -12.39 17.28 21.93
N ARG A 538 -11.39 16.43 21.63
CA ARG A 538 -11.16 15.92 20.28
C ARG A 538 -12.30 15.05 19.79
N TYR A 539 -12.87 14.23 20.67
CA TYR A 539 -14.00 13.39 20.34
C TYR A 539 -15.27 14.22 20.09
N ASP A 540 -15.54 15.23 20.92
CA ASP A 540 -16.66 16.15 20.71
C ASP A 540 -16.54 16.91 19.37
N GLU A 541 -15.32 17.32 19.00
CA GLU A 541 -15.05 17.95 17.69
C GLU A 541 -15.27 16.96 16.53
N TYR A 542 -14.82 15.72 16.67
CA TYR A 542 -15.06 14.66 15.71
C TYR A 542 -16.55 14.40 15.51
N LEU A 543 -17.33 14.28 16.59
CA LEU A 543 -18.78 14.08 16.53
C LEU A 543 -19.50 15.24 15.82
N ALA A 544 -19.02 16.46 16.03
CA ALA A 544 -19.65 17.65 15.47
C ALA A 544 -19.33 17.88 13.98
N LYS A 545 -18.14 17.47 13.52
CA LYS A 545 -17.63 17.84 12.19
C LYS A 545 -17.38 16.65 11.26
N GLU A 546 -16.64 15.64 11.74
CA GLU A 546 -16.15 14.58 10.87
C GLU A 546 -17.17 13.43 10.72
N ARG A 547 -17.80 13.00 11.81
CA ARG A 547 -18.75 11.88 11.80
C ARG A 547 -19.96 12.12 10.87
N PRO A 548 -20.59 13.31 10.84
CA PRO A 548 -21.67 13.59 9.89
C PRO A 548 -21.21 13.47 8.43
N GLU A 549 -20.04 13.99 8.09
CA GLU A 549 -19.47 13.89 6.74
C GLU A 549 -19.12 12.46 6.35
N GLN A 550 -18.62 11.66 7.29
CA GLN A 550 -18.34 10.23 7.05
C GLN A 550 -19.62 9.45 6.74
N PHE A 551 -20.68 9.63 7.52
CA PHE A 551 -21.97 8.97 7.25
C PHE A 551 -22.63 9.48 5.97
N LYS A 552 -22.47 10.77 5.65
CA LYS A 552 -22.94 11.31 4.36
C LYS A 552 -22.19 10.69 3.19
N ALA A 553 -20.86 10.57 3.29
CA ALA A 553 -20.04 9.93 2.28
C ALA A 553 -20.38 8.44 2.12
N GLU A 554 -20.62 7.73 3.22
CA GLU A 554 -21.03 6.33 3.21
C GLU A 554 -22.38 6.14 2.48
N VAL A 555 -23.37 6.99 2.75
CA VAL A 555 -24.67 6.97 2.05
C VAL A 555 -24.49 7.30 0.56
N THR A 556 -23.65 8.28 0.25
CA THR A 556 -23.36 8.66 -1.13
C THR A 556 -22.72 7.52 -1.91
N ASP A 557 -21.75 6.84 -1.32
CA ASP A 557 -21.11 5.67 -1.93
C ASP A 557 -22.07 4.49 -2.09
N PHE A 558 -22.95 4.28 -1.12
CA PHE A 558 -23.94 3.20 -1.16
C PHE A 558 -24.93 3.36 -2.32
N HIS A 559 -25.39 4.58 -2.60
CA HIS A 559 -26.40 4.87 -3.64
C HIS A 559 -25.82 5.42 -4.95
N ASP A 560 -24.53 5.74 -5.00
CA ASP A 560 -23.90 6.50 -6.08
C ASP A 560 -24.59 7.85 -6.32
N SER A 561 -25.09 8.47 -5.22
CA SER A 561 -25.83 9.71 -5.24
C SER A 561 -25.90 10.32 -3.83
N GLU A 562 -25.80 11.65 -3.71
CA GLU A 562 -25.88 12.33 -2.42
C GLU A 562 -27.31 12.31 -1.83
N PRO A 563 -27.43 12.10 -0.50
CA PRO A 563 -28.71 12.29 0.18
C PRO A 563 -29.14 13.77 0.18
N THR A 564 -30.44 14.03 0.06
CA THR A 564 -30.98 15.40 0.13
C THR A 564 -31.04 15.93 1.56
N LYS A 565 -31.13 15.02 2.52
CA LYS A 565 -31.09 15.32 3.95
C LYS A 565 -30.56 14.13 4.73
N MET A 566 -29.68 14.38 5.68
CA MET A 566 -29.27 13.39 6.70
C MET A 566 -30.18 13.48 7.92
N GLY A 567 -30.58 12.33 8.46
CA GLY A 567 -31.33 12.20 9.70
C GLY A 567 -30.46 11.65 10.84
N ASP A 568 -30.98 10.70 11.60
CA ASP A 568 -30.28 10.05 12.70
C ASP A 568 -29.28 9.02 12.17
N PHE A 569 -28.10 8.96 12.81
CA PHE A 569 -27.05 8.00 12.49
C PHE A 569 -26.16 7.72 13.70
N GLY A 570 -25.63 6.51 13.78
CA GLY A 570 -24.75 6.12 14.87
C GLY A 570 -24.18 4.72 14.74
N ILE A 571 -23.14 4.45 15.54
CA ILE A 571 -22.53 3.12 15.67
C ILE A 571 -23.15 2.46 16.90
N ASP A 572 -23.88 1.36 16.68
CA ASP A 572 -24.53 0.58 17.74
C ASP A 572 -23.55 -0.42 18.38
N CYS A 573 -22.63 -0.96 17.56
CA CYS A 573 -21.58 -1.86 17.99
C CYS A 573 -20.33 -1.69 17.10
N VAL A 574 -19.16 -1.54 17.70
CA VAL A 574 -17.90 -1.32 16.95
C VAL A 574 -17.22 -2.62 16.46
N GLY A 575 -17.67 -3.80 16.90
CA GLY A 575 -17.18 -5.10 16.42
C GLY A 575 -15.76 -5.46 16.84
N ILE A 576 -15.32 -5.05 18.04
CA ILE A 576 -13.96 -5.33 18.54
C ILE A 576 -13.92 -6.21 19.79
N ARG A 577 -15.08 -6.67 20.24
CA ARG A 577 -15.22 -7.54 21.42
C ARG A 577 -15.67 -8.94 21.03
N LYS A 578 -15.22 -9.94 21.80
CA LYS A 578 -15.58 -11.34 21.57
C LYS A 578 -17.08 -11.61 21.71
N ASP A 579 -17.75 -10.93 22.64
CA ASP A 579 -19.19 -11.06 22.92
C ASP A 579 -20.06 -10.14 22.03
N SER A 580 -19.45 -9.23 21.29
CA SER A 580 -20.09 -8.33 20.32
C SER A 580 -19.12 -8.08 19.17
N ALA A 581 -18.88 -9.13 18.38
CA ALA A 581 -17.86 -9.18 17.36
C ALA A 581 -18.25 -8.48 16.05
N ASP A 582 -19.54 -8.16 15.84
CA ASP A 582 -20.04 -7.55 14.62
C ASP A 582 -20.03 -6.03 14.67
N LEU A 583 -19.72 -5.38 13.56
CA LEU A 583 -19.92 -3.94 13.42
C LEU A 583 -21.37 -3.69 13.05
N ILE A 584 -22.09 -2.98 13.93
CA ILE A 584 -23.48 -2.62 13.70
C ILE A 584 -23.60 -1.10 13.73
N TYR A 585 -24.24 -0.54 12.71
CA TYR A 585 -24.58 0.88 12.67
C TYR A 585 -25.92 1.11 12.00
N HIS A 586 -26.49 2.29 12.26
CA HIS A 586 -27.73 2.74 11.64
C HIS A 586 -27.55 4.12 11.02
N VAL A 587 -28.34 4.40 9.98
CA VAL A 587 -28.39 5.70 9.32
C VAL A 587 -29.75 5.94 8.72
N SER A 588 -30.29 7.15 8.92
CA SER A 588 -31.54 7.61 8.30
C SER A 588 -31.28 8.83 7.41
N TYR A 589 -31.95 8.89 6.28
CA TYR A 589 -31.75 9.94 5.30
C TYR A 589 -32.89 10.02 4.30
N ASP A 590 -33.00 11.17 3.61
CA ASP A 590 -33.93 11.40 2.52
C ASP A 590 -33.17 11.32 1.18
N MET A 591 -33.77 10.66 0.19
CA MET A 591 -33.14 10.39 -1.11
C MET A 591 -34.09 10.71 -2.26
N ASP A 592 -33.68 11.61 -3.14
CA ASP A 592 -34.32 11.88 -4.41
C ASP A 592 -33.70 11.08 -5.55
N GLY A 593 -34.37 11.02 -6.69
CA GLY A 593 -33.86 10.37 -7.90
C GLY A 593 -33.99 8.85 -7.97
N LEU A 594 -34.28 8.19 -6.84
CA LEU A 594 -34.55 6.74 -6.81
C LEU A 594 -35.98 6.41 -7.28
N VAL A 595 -36.88 7.41 -7.27
CA VAL A 595 -38.27 7.29 -7.72
C VAL A 595 -38.52 8.28 -8.84
N LYS A 596 -39.04 7.80 -9.97
CA LYS A 596 -39.44 8.63 -11.10
C LYS A 596 -40.93 8.50 -11.36
N ARG A 597 -41.60 9.63 -11.61
CA ARG A 597 -43.03 9.65 -12.02
C ARG A 597 -43.11 9.47 -13.53
N ALA A 598 -43.88 8.51 -13.96
CA ALA A 598 -44.24 8.27 -15.37
C ALA A 598 -45.76 8.28 -15.52
N GLY A 599 -46.37 9.46 -15.79
CA GLY A 599 -47.79 9.64 -15.79
C GLY A 599 -48.40 9.40 -14.39
N ARG A 600 -49.28 8.40 -14.28
CA ARG A 600 -49.88 7.98 -12.99
C ARG A 600 -49.05 6.98 -12.22
N ASN A 601 -48.02 6.43 -12.84
CA ASN A 601 -47.16 5.37 -12.26
C ASN A 601 -45.91 5.97 -11.60
N LEU A 602 -45.41 5.30 -10.58
CA LEU A 602 -44.14 5.55 -9.94
C LEU A 602 -43.19 4.38 -10.25
N LEU A 603 -42.01 4.72 -10.76
CA LEU A 603 -40.95 3.77 -11.06
C LEU A 603 -39.88 3.88 -9.98
N VAL A 604 -39.64 2.80 -9.23
CA VAL A 604 -38.63 2.74 -8.17
C VAL A 604 -37.42 1.99 -8.68
N SER A 605 -36.23 2.59 -8.56
CA SER A 605 -34.93 1.96 -8.89
C SER A 605 -34.51 1.06 -7.75
N VAL A 606 -35.10 -0.15 -7.66
CA VAL A 606 -34.83 -1.10 -6.57
C VAL A 606 -33.35 -1.49 -6.51
N GLY A 607 -32.69 -1.69 -7.65
CA GLY A 607 -31.26 -2.00 -7.69
C GLY A 607 -30.39 -0.93 -7.02
N LYS A 608 -30.68 0.37 -7.24
CA LYS A 608 -30.01 1.48 -6.56
C LYS A 608 -30.38 1.61 -5.09
N LEU A 609 -31.60 1.18 -4.72
CA LEU A 609 -32.06 1.20 -3.33
C LEU A 609 -31.32 0.18 -2.46
N ILE A 610 -31.05 -1.02 -3.00
CA ILE A 610 -30.44 -2.12 -2.24
C ILE A 610 -28.92 -2.25 -2.39
N SER A 611 -28.28 -1.45 -3.20
CA SER A 611 -26.83 -1.26 -3.33
C SER A 611 -26.33 -1.31 -4.77
N ASN A 612 -25.20 -0.67 -4.99
CA ASN A 612 -24.45 -0.79 -6.24
C ASN A 612 -23.50 -2.00 -6.14
N CYS A 613 -24.04 -3.21 -6.34
CA CYS A 613 -23.28 -4.48 -6.22
C CYS A 613 -22.01 -4.53 -7.08
N SER A 614 -21.89 -3.68 -8.10
CA SER A 614 -20.71 -3.64 -8.97
C SER A 614 -19.45 -3.06 -8.30
N LYS A 615 -19.60 -2.25 -7.24
CA LYS A 615 -18.45 -1.69 -6.49
C LYS A 615 -17.86 -2.66 -5.47
N LEU A 616 -18.63 -3.61 -4.95
CA LEU A 616 -18.16 -4.62 -3.99
C LEU A 616 -17.19 -5.64 -4.60
N ILE A 617 -17.22 -5.84 -5.91
CA ILE A 617 -16.37 -6.81 -6.63
C ILE A 617 -14.97 -6.26 -6.89
N LEU A 618 -14.77 -4.93 -6.85
CA LEU A 618 -13.50 -4.28 -7.21
C LEU A 618 -12.59 -3.93 -6.01
N GLN A 619 -12.96 -4.27 -4.79
CA GLN A 619 -12.20 -3.91 -3.58
C GLN A 619 -11.64 -5.09 -2.78
N ILE A 620 -11.64 -6.29 -3.33
CA ILE A 620 -11.04 -7.49 -2.69
C ILE A 620 -9.68 -7.78 -3.27
#